data_429612e70d72284af95632e6d6eb9022
#
_entry.id   429612e70d72284af95632e6d6eb9022
#
_cell.length_a   1.000
_cell.length_b   1.000
_cell.length_c   1.000
_cell.angle_alpha   90.00
_cell.angle_beta   90.00
_cell.angle_gamma   90.00
#
_symmetry.space_group_name_H-M   'P 1'
#
loop_
_entity.id
_entity.type
_entity.pdbx_description
1 polymer ?
#
loop_
_entity_poly.entity_id
_entity_poly.type
_entity_poly.pdbx_seq_one_letter_code
_entity_poly.pdbx_strand_id
1 'polypeptide(L)'
;MTQTMSKETDTFARRRTQRTWVFVLLGILTVLAALISVVLGQYYVPLSDLFPILAAGHAQDSLTASVVWDIRLPRLVLGLVVGAALGVAGTLMQAVFANPLAEPSIIGVTSGAGVGAAVVIVFNIEFFGTFTVPAAAFLTALLVTFIIYQLARYNGRVAVVHLILTGIAINAVCNAIISFMVYLAPTANREAIIFWQMGSLNGSQWKHVWAVLPIVVVGLAVALR
;
A
#
# COMPACT_ATOMS: atom_id res chain seq x y z
N MET A 1 -40.94 26.03 11.30
CA MET A 1 -40.40 24.66 11.38
C MET A 1 -40.18 24.04 10.00
N THR A 2 -41.04 24.26 9.01
CA THR A 2 -40.98 23.72 7.63
C THR A 2 -39.82 24.30 6.78
N GLN A 3 -39.43 25.55 6.93
CA GLN A 3 -38.35 26.21 6.16
C GLN A 3 -36.94 25.77 6.58
N THR A 4 -36.74 25.40 7.84
CA THR A 4 -35.45 24.88 8.33
C THR A 4 -35.20 23.47 7.82
N MET A 5 -36.21 22.62 7.77
CA MET A 5 -36.10 21.24 7.22
C MET A 5 -35.80 21.24 5.70
N SER A 6 -36.40 22.20 4.94
CA SER A 6 -36.13 22.32 3.49
C SER A 6 -34.68 22.74 3.23
N LYS A 7 -34.10 23.68 3.98
CA LYS A 7 -32.72 24.11 3.85
C LYS A 7 -31.72 23.00 4.21
N GLU A 8 -32.02 22.18 5.20
CA GLU A 8 -31.16 21.05 5.59
C GLU A 8 -31.14 19.97 4.50
N THR A 9 -32.32 19.60 3.95
CA THR A 9 -32.41 18.62 2.85
C THR A 9 -31.67 19.09 1.61
N ASP A 10 -31.74 20.36 1.23
CA ASP A 10 -30.99 20.95 0.12
C ASP A 10 -29.48 20.92 0.34
N THR A 11 -29.03 21.15 1.58
CA THR A 11 -27.63 21.11 1.94
C THR A 11 -27.05 19.68 1.87
N PHE A 12 -27.81 18.69 2.31
CA PHE A 12 -27.43 17.28 2.20
C PHE A 12 -27.40 16.81 0.76
N ALA A 13 -28.40 17.16 -0.05
CA ALA A 13 -28.47 16.83 -1.47
C ALA A 13 -27.27 17.43 -2.24
N ARG A 14 -26.93 18.71 -1.98
CA ARG A 14 -25.79 19.38 -2.60
C ARG A 14 -24.46 18.74 -2.20
N ARG A 15 -24.25 18.39 -0.94
CA ARG A 15 -23.05 17.68 -0.48
C ARG A 15 -22.92 16.31 -1.11
N ARG A 16 -24.02 15.57 -1.26
CA ARG A 16 -24.05 14.27 -1.94
C ARG A 16 -23.62 14.41 -3.41
N THR A 17 -24.19 15.38 -4.13
CA THR A 17 -23.85 15.64 -5.53
C THR A 17 -22.38 16.05 -5.68
N GLN A 18 -21.87 16.93 -4.82
CA GLN A 18 -20.46 17.32 -4.84
C GLN A 18 -19.54 16.11 -4.61
N ARG A 19 -19.84 15.24 -3.67
CA ARG A 19 -19.07 14.01 -3.41
C ARG A 19 -19.09 13.09 -4.63
N THR A 20 -20.23 12.91 -5.28
CA THR A 20 -20.33 12.09 -6.49
C THR A 20 -19.45 12.66 -7.60
N TRP A 21 -19.48 13.97 -7.84
CA TRP A 21 -18.62 14.61 -8.84
C TRP A 21 -17.13 14.46 -8.51
N VAL A 22 -16.74 14.57 -7.26
CA VAL A 22 -15.34 14.33 -6.83
C VAL A 22 -14.92 12.89 -7.14
N PHE A 23 -15.76 11.89 -6.82
CA PHE A 23 -15.43 10.49 -7.14
C PHE A 23 -15.37 10.23 -8.65
N VAL A 24 -16.28 10.80 -9.43
CA VAL A 24 -16.25 10.70 -10.90
C VAL A 24 -14.98 11.32 -11.45
N LEU A 25 -14.62 12.52 -10.99
CA LEU A 25 -13.39 13.19 -11.39
C LEU A 25 -12.15 12.38 -11.04
N LEU A 26 -12.06 11.87 -9.80
CA LEU A 26 -10.96 11.01 -9.38
C LEU A 26 -10.89 9.73 -10.22
N GLY A 27 -12.02 9.11 -10.53
CA GLY A 27 -12.09 7.96 -11.42
C GLY A 27 -11.55 8.25 -12.81
N ILE A 28 -11.98 9.37 -13.40
CA ILE A 28 -11.48 9.82 -14.71
C ILE A 28 -9.97 10.08 -14.66
N LEU A 29 -9.49 10.79 -13.64
CA LEU A 29 -8.06 11.06 -13.47
C LEU A 29 -7.24 9.77 -13.29
N THR A 30 -7.76 8.79 -12.56
CA THR A 30 -7.11 7.48 -12.40
C THR A 30 -7.02 6.73 -13.73
N VAL A 31 -8.10 6.71 -14.53
CA VAL A 31 -8.09 6.09 -15.86
C VAL A 31 -7.12 6.80 -16.80
N LEU A 32 -7.13 8.13 -16.82
CA LEU A 32 -6.18 8.91 -17.63
C LEU A 32 -4.73 8.66 -17.21
N ALA A 33 -4.45 8.65 -15.90
CA ALA A 33 -3.11 8.35 -15.39
C ALA A 33 -2.67 6.92 -15.75
N ALA A 34 -3.59 5.96 -15.69
CA ALA A 34 -3.35 4.59 -16.12
C ALA A 34 -2.98 4.50 -17.60
N LEU A 35 -3.75 5.13 -18.48
CA LEU A 35 -3.48 5.18 -19.91
C LEU A 35 -2.13 5.85 -20.20
N ILE A 36 -1.88 7.01 -19.59
CA ILE A 36 -0.61 7.73 -19.72
C ILE A 36 0.56 6.85 -19.27
N SER A 37 0.42 6.13 -18.14
CA SER A 37 1.45 5.24 -17.60
C SER A 37 1.77 4.06 -18.53
N VAL A 38 0.78 3.58 -19.29
CA VAL A 38 1.00 2.49 -20.27
C VAL A 38 1.61 3.01 -21.56
N VAL A 39 1.30 4.22 -22.00
CA VAL A 39 1.79 4.81 -23.26
C VAL A 39 3.17 5.44 -23.10
N LEU A 40 3.37 6.23 -22.05
CA LEU A 40 4.59 6.97 -21.80
C LEU A 40 5.62 6.16 -21.02
N GLY A 41 6.88 6.27 -21.45
CA GLY A 41 8.03 5.62 -20.79
C GLY A 41 9.28 5.74 -21.67
N GLN A 42 10.39 5.12 -21.22
CA GLN A 42 11.65 5.12 -21.99
C GLN A 42 11.48 4.50 -23.38
N TYR A 43 10.62 3.50 -23.52
CA TYR A 43 10.21 2.94 -24.79
C TYR A 43 8.83 3.50 -25.17
N TYR A 44 8.74 4.21 -26.30
CA TYR A 44 7.46 4.79 -26.73
C TYR A 44 6.56 3.70 -27.32
N VAL A 45 5.35 3.57 -26.81
CA VAL A 45 4.30 2.69 -27.32
C VAL A 45 3.24 3.56 -28.00
N PRO A 46 3.07 3.50 -29.32
CA PRO A 46 2.01 4.23 -30.00
C PRO A 46 0.63 3.83 -29.47
N LEU A 47 -0.25 4.81 -29.33
CA LEU A 47 -1.62 4.54 -28.84
C LEU A 47 -2.40 3.64 -29.82
N SER A 48 -2.09 3.71 -31.12
CA SER A 48 -2.65 2.83 -32.17
C SER A 48 -2.36 1.35 -31.93
N ASP A 49 -1.21 1.04 -31.36
CA ASP A 49 -0.75 -0.34 -31.17
C ASP A 49 -1.22 -0.93 -29.83
N LEU A 50 -1.60 -0.04 -28.89
CA LEU A 50 -2.01 -0.46 -27.55
C LEU A 50 -3.24 -1.38 -27.57
N PHE A 51 -4.28 -1.02 -28.34
CA PHE A 51 -5.49 -1.83 -28.40
C PHE A 51 -5.28 -3.20 -29.05
N PRO A 52 -4.61 -3.32 -30.20
CA PRO A 52 -4.22 -4.61 -30.76
C PRO A 52 -3.38 -5.47 -29.81
N ILE A 53 -2.39 -4.89 -29.12
CA ILE A 53 -1.55 -5.60 -28.16
C ILE A 53 -2.37 -6.13 -26.98
N LEU A 54 -3.27 -5.32 -26.43
CA LEU A 54 -4.14 -5.74 -25.32
C LEU A 54 -5.11 -6.84 -25.76
N ALA A 55 -5.63 -6.77 -26.97
CA ALA A 55 -6.56 -7.77 -27.53
C ALA A 55 -5.88 -9.09 -27.88
N ALA A 56 -4.64 -9.05 -28.40
CA ALA A 56 -3.87 -10.22 -28.76
C ALA A 56 -3.23 -10.94 -27.56
N GLY A 57 -3.13 -10.27 -26.42
CA GLY A 57 -2.48 -10.83 -25.24
C GLY A 57 -0.98 -11.10 -25.45
N HIS A 58 -0.48 -12.16 -24.81
CA HIS A 58 0.91 -12.62 -24.94
C HIS A 58 1.20 -13.34 -26.28
N ALA A 59 0.20 -13.50 -27.14
CA ALA A 59 0.36 -14.22 -28.41
C ALA A 59 1.17 -13.43 -29.46
N GLN A 60 1.44 -12.15 -29.21
CA GLN A 60 2.20 -11.31 -30.13
C GLN A 60 3.66 -11.25 -29.71
N ASP A 61 4.53 -11.94 -30.45
CA ASP A 61 6.01 -11.92 -30.30
C ASP A 61 6.58 -10.58 -30.79
N SER A 62 6.31 -9.50 -30.06
CA SER A 62 6.89 -8.19 -30.34
C SER A 62 7.48 -7.57 -29.07
N LEU A 63 8.59 -6.84 -29.25
CA LEU A 63 9.19 -6.10 -28.13
C LEU A 63 8.18 -5.17 -27.44
N THR A 64 7.33 -4.54 -28.23
CA THR A 64 6.28 -3.64 -27.73
C THR A 64 5.26 -4.38 -26.86
N ALA A 65 4.84 -5.59 -27.27
CA ALA A 65 3.93 -6.41 -26.47
C ALA A 65 4.57 -6.82 -25.15
N SER A 66 5.84 -7.26 -25.14
CA SER A 66 6.56 -7.61 -23.92
C SER A 66 6.71 -6.41 -22.98
N VAL A 67 7.01 -5.21 -23.51
CA VAL A 67 7.07 -3.99 -22.67
C VAL A 67 5.73 -3.69 -22.02
N VAL A 68 4.63 -3.86 -22.74
CA VAL A 68 3.29 -3.61 -22.20
C VAL A 68 2.91 -4.68 -21.17
N TRP A 69 3.00 -5.98 -21.55
CA TRP A 69 2.49 -7.08 -20.74
C TRP A 69 3.37 -7.46 -19.56
N ASP A 70 4.72 -7.41 -19.71
CA ASP A 70 5.64 -7.92 -18.70
C ASP A 70 6.19 -6.82 -17.78
N ILE A 71 6.15 -5.55 -18.23
CA ILE A 71 6.71 -4.43 -17.48
C ILE A 71 5.64 -3.44 -17.01
N ARG A 72 4.82 -2.91 -17.95
CA ARG A 72 3.92 -1.80 -17.65
C ARG A 72 2.65 -2.22 -16.94
N LEU A 73 1.98 -3.26 -17.45
CA LEU A 73 0.73 -3.75 -16.87
C LEU A 73 0.90 -4.27 -15.44
N PRO A 74 1.89 -5.13 -15.12
CA PRO A 74 2.08 -5.56 -13.73
C PRO A 74 2.33 -4.40 -12.78
N ARG A 75 3.15 -3.43 -13.20
CA ARG A 75 3.44 -2.23 -12.42
C ARG A 75 2.20 -1.37 -12.18
N LEU A 76 1.39 -1.16 -13.23
CA LEU A 76 0.13 -0.42 -13.15
C LEU A 76 -0.86 -1.11 -12.21
N VAL A 77 -1.10 -2.41 -12.42
CA VAL A 77 -2.05 -3.19 -11.60
C VAL A 77 -1.61 -3.21 -10.15
N LEU A 78 -0.32 -3.46 -9.89
CA LEU A 78 0.21 -3.44 -8.52
C LEU A 78 0.06 -2.06 -7.88
N GLY A 79 0.32 -0.99 -8.62
CA GLY A 79 0.13 0.39 -8.14
C GLY A 79 -1.32 0.69 -7.77
N LEU A 80 -2.29 0.24 -8.57
CA LEU A 80 -3.72 0.38 -8.28
C LEU A 80 -4.13 -0.43 -7.04
N VAL A 81 -3.66 -1.68 -6.92
CA VAL A 81 -3.94 -2.55 -5.77
C VAL A 81 -3.37 -1.95 -4.48
N VAL A 82 -2.12 -1.50 -4.51
CA VAL A 82 -1.46 -0.87 -3.35
C VAL A 82 -2.17 0.44 -2.97
N GLY A 83 -2.48 1.29 -3.97
CA GLY A 83 -3.19 2.55 -3.73
C GLY A 83 -4.58 2.34 -3.11
N ALA A 84 -5.33 1.35 -3.60
CA ALA A 84 -6.63 0.99 -3.03
C ALA A 84 -6.49 0.48 -1.58
N ALA A 85 -5.52 -0.39 -1.31
CA ALA A 85 -5.26 -0.92 0.02
C ALA A 85 -4.88 0.19 1.01
N LEU A 86 -3.97 1.09 0.62
CA LEU A 86 -3.56 2.22 1.45
C LEU A 86 -4.70 3.21 1.70
N GLY A 87 -5.54 3.48 0.70
CA GLY A 87 -6.71 4.36 0.85
C GLY A 87 -7.70 3.81 1.87
N VAL A 88 -8.01 2.52 1.82
CA VAL A 88 -8.91 1.88 2.80
C VAL A 88 -8.26 1.82 4.17
N ALA A 89 -6.99 1.41 4.27
CA ALA A 89 -6.27 1.37 5.53
C ALA A 89 -6.22 2.76 6.21
N GLY A 90 -5.95 3.82 5.44
CA GLY A 90 -5.97 5.19 5.94
C GLY A 90 -7.35 5.60 6.45
N THR A 91 -8.42 5.30 5.71
CA THR A 91 -9.79 5.60 6.12
C THR A 91 -10.18 4.88 7.41
N LEU A 92 -9.80 3.60 7.55
CA LEU A 92 -10.02 2.82 8.77
C LEU A 92 -9.27 3.43 9.96
N MET A 93 -8.02 3.82 9.77
CA MET A 93 -7.25 4.48 10.83
C MET A 93 -7.88 5.80 11.25
N GLN A 94 -8.31 6.63 10.32
CA GLN A 94 -9.01 7.88 10.61
C GLN A 94 -10.30 7.64 11.38
N ALA A 95 -11.05 6.58 11.07
CA ALA A 95 -12.26 6.21 11.77
C ALA A 95 -11.96 5.71 13.20
N VAL A 96 -10.98 4.82 13.36
CA VAL A 96 -10.60 4.25 14.68
C VAL A 96 -10.08 5.33 15.62
N PHE A 97 -9.26 6.24 15.11
CA PHE A 97 -8.67 7.32 15.92
C PHE A 97 -9.57 8.55 16.04
N ALA A 98 -10.70 8.58 15.32
CA ALA A 98 -11.56 9.76 15.17
C ALA A 98 -10.76 11.03 14.82
N ASN A 99 -9.71 10.87 13.99
CA ASN A 99 -8.77 11.92 13.64
C ASN A 99 -8.45 11.83 12.13
N PRO A 100 -8.75 12.88 11.33
CA PRO A 100 -8.47 12.87 9.89
C PRO A 100 -6.97 12.84 9.52
N LEU A 101 -6.08 13.05 10.48
CA LEU A 101 -4.63 12.99 10.28
C LEU A 101 -4.04 11.64 10.69
N ALA A 102 -4.84 10.68 11.12
CA ALA A 102 -4.35 9.35 11.50
C ALA A 102 -3.92 8.55 10.26
N GLU A 103 -2.81 7.83 10.42
CA GLU A 103 -2.22 6.98 9.38
C GLU A 103 -1.79 5.60 9.94
N PRO A 104 -1.66 4.56 9.11
CA PRO A 104 -1.31 3.21 9.56
C PRO A 104 0.05 3.08 10.25
N SER A 105 0.99 4.00 10.04
CA SER A 105 2.32 3.97 10.66
C SER A 105 2.28 4.11 12.18
N ILE A 106 1.23 4.77 12.72
CA ILE A 106 1.06 4.99 14.16
C ILE A 106 1.03 3.66 14.93
N ILE A 107 0.45 2.61 14.36
CA ILE A 107 0.33 1.29 14.99
C ILE A 107 1.47 0.33 14.62
N GLY A 108 2.61 0.84 14.19
CA GLY A 108 3.83 0.07 14.01
C GLY A 108 3.92 -0.80 12.76
N VAL A 109 2.97 -0.70 11.82
CA VAL A 109 2.97 -1.52 10.60
C VAL A 109 4.26 -1.30 9.80
N THR A 110 4.60 -0.04 9.52
CA THR A 110 5.75 0.32 8.69
C THR A 110 7.08 -0.02 9.38
N SER A 111 7.23 0.34 10.66
CA SER A 111 8.45 0.08 11.41
C SER A 111 8.66 -1.41 11.66
N GLY A 112 7.59 -2.16 11.95
CA GLY A 112 7.63 -3.61 12.08
C GLY A 112 8.05 -4.30 10.77
N ALA A 113 7.48 -3.87 9.64
CA ALA A 113 7.90 -4.34 8.32
C ALA A 113 9.39 -4.08 8.05
N GLY A 114 9.86 -2.88 8.42
CA GLY A 114 11.27 -2.48 8.30
C GLY A 114 12.22 -3.38 9.09
N VAL A 115 11.83 -3.79 10.30
CA VAL A 115 12.63 -4.75 11.12
C VAL A 115 12.78 -6.08 10.39
N GLY A 116 11.67 -6.67 9.92
CA GLY A 116 11.71 -7.95 9.22
C GLY A 116 12.55 -7.92 7.95
N ALA A 117 12.39 -6.87 7.15
CA ALA A 117 13.17 -6.67 5.96
C ALA A 117 14.67 -6.50 6.27
N ALA A 118 15.01 -5.66 7.25
CA ALA A 118 16.40 -5.41 7.63
C ALA A 118 17.09 -6.68 8.12
N VAL A 119 16.45 -7.48 8.96
CA VAL A 119 17.00 -8.76 9.43
C VAL A 119 17.29 -9.71 8.26
N VAL A 120 16.33 -9.91 7.38
CA VAL A 120 16.50 -10.82 6.23
C VAL A 120 17.61 -10.34 5.30
N ILE A 121 17.69 -9.04 5.03
CA ILE A 121 18.71 -8.46 4.14
C ILE A 121 20.11 -8.57 4.77
N VAL A 122 20.26 -8.25 6.06
CA VAL A 122 21.58 -8.29 6.74
C VAL A 122 22.13 -9.69 6.81
N PHE A 123 21.31 -10.67 7.16
CA PHE A 123 21.72 -12.07 7.32
C PHE A 123 21.63 -12.89 6.04
N ASN A 124 21.28 -12.27 4.90
CA ASN A 124 21.12 -12.94 3.59
C ASN A 124 20.25 -14.20 3.68
N ILE A 125 19.10 -14.10 4.35
CA ILE A 125 18.19 -15.24 4.53
C ILE A 125 17.37 -15.44 3.25
N GLU A 126 17.39 -16.66 2.66
CA GLU A 126 16.74 -16.96 1.39
C GLU A 126 15.87 -18.23 1.46
N PHE A 127 14.81 -18.23 2.31
CA PHE A 127 13.91 -19.39 2.40
C PHE A 127 12.91 -19.49 1.24
N PHE A 128 12.42 -18.35 0.75
CA PHE A 128 11.38 -18.27 -0.28
C PHE A 128 11.86 -17.48 -1.52
N GLY A 129 13.18 -17.43 -1.76
CA GLY A 129 13.76 -16.65 -2.85
C GLY A 129 13.34 -15.18 -2.78
N THR A 130 12.84 -14.62 -3.87
CA THR A 130 12.44 -13.20 -3.97
C THR A 130 11.29 -12.80 -3.03
N PHE A 131 10.57 -13.75 -2.46
CA PHE A 131 9.47 -13.50 -1.53
C PHE A 131 9.90 -13.53 -0.05
N THR A 132 11.16 -13.86 0.26
CA THR A 132 11.63 -13.95 1.66
C THR A 132 11.52 -12.61 2.38
N VAL A 133 12.02 -11.53 1.77
CA VAL A 133 11.95 -10.17 2.35
C VAL A 133 10.51 -9.70 2.53
N PRO A 134 9.63 -9.74 1.52
CA PRO A 134 8.22 -9.37 1.69
C PRO A 134 7.48 -10.21 2.73
N ALA A 135 7.72 -11.51 2.80
CA ALA A 135 7.08 -12.39 3.78
C ALA A 135 7.53 -12.06 5.21
N ALA A 136 8.83 -11.89 5.43
CA ALA A 136 9.36 -11.49 6.74
C ALA A 136 8.81 -10.11 7.16
N ALA A 137 8.81 -9.13 6.26
CA ALA A 137 8.25 -7.81 6.50
C ALA A 137 6.76 -7.87 6.89
N PHE A 138 5.97 -8.67 6.18
CA PHE A 138 4.55 -8.85 6.48
C PHE A 138 4.32 -9.49 7.86
N LEU A 139 5.04 -10.57 8.17
CA LEU A 139 4.92 -11.28 9.44
C LEU A 139 5.35 -10.41 10.63
N THR A 140 6.46 -9.68 10.50
CA THR A 140 6.93 -8.79 11.56
C THR A 140 6.04 -7.55 11.72
N ALA A 141 5.46 -7.02 10.64
CA ALA A 141 4.45 -5.97 10.73
C ALA A 141 3.22 -6.43 11.52
N LEU A 142 2.70 -7.62 11.24
CA LEU A 142 1.59 -8.22 11.98
C LEU A 142 1.96 -8.44 13.45
N LEU A 143 3.14 -8.98 13.73
CA LEU A 143 3.62 -9.23 15.10
C LEU A 143 3.71 -7.91 15.89
N VAL A 144 4.34 -6.89 15.33
CA VAL A 144 4.50 -5.59 15.98
C VAL A 144 3.15 -4.93 16.22
N THR A 145 2.26 -4.96 15.23
CA THR A 145 0.89 -4.43 15.39
C THR A 145 0.12 -5.18 16.46
N PHE A 146 0.24 -6.50 16.52
CA PHE A 146 -0.37 -7.33 17.56
C PHE A 146 0.19 -7.02 18.96
N ILE A 147 1.51 -6.82 19.08
CA ILE A 147 2.15 -6.41 20.34
C ILE A 147 1.61 -5.05 20.80
N ILE A 148 1.57 -4.07 19.90
CA ILE A 148 1.02 -2.74 20.21
C ILE A 148 -0.43 -2.85 20.67
N TYR A 149 -1.26 -3.62 19.96
CA TYR A 149 -2.65 -3.85 20.34
C TYR A 149 -2.78 -4.47 21.73
N GLN A 150 -1.99 -5.49 22.05
CA GLN A 150 -2.04 -6.16 23.36
C GLN A 150 -1.57 -5.26 24.49
N LEU A 151 -0.52 -4.48 24.30
CA LEU A 151 -0.01 -3.55 25.29
C LEU A 151 -0.94 -2.34 25.50
N ALA A 152 -1.65 -1.91 24.47
CA ALA A 152 -2.60 -0.81 24.54
C ALA A 152 -3.94 -1.22 25.17
N ARG A 153 -4.16 -2.51 25.41
CA ARG A 153 -5.38 -3.05 25.98
C ARG A 153 -5.31 -2.98 27.51
N TYR A 154 -6.25 -2.22 28.12
CA TYR A 154 -6.40 -2.10 29.55
C TYR A 154 -7.84 -2.41 29.97
N ASN A 155 -8.01 -3.31 30.96
CA ASN A 155 -9.33 -3.77 31.42
C ASN A 155 -10.27 -4.25 30.29
N GLY A 156 -9.73 -4.97 29.30
CA GLY A 156 -10.52 -5.50 28.18
C GLY A 156 -10.89 -4.47 27.08
N ARG A 157 -10.55 -3.19 27.27
CA ARG A 157 -10.82 -2.13 26.31
C ARG A 157 -9.54 -1.53 25.76
N VAL A 158 -9.56 -1.13 24.50
CA VAL A 158 -8.45 -0.41 23.86
C VAL A 158 -8.77 1.08 23.90
N ALA A 159 -7.94 1.85 24.59
CA ALA A 159 -8.04 3.30 24.58
C ALA A 159 -7.14 3.87 23.47
N VAL A 160 -7.68 4.77 22.67
CA VAL A 160 -6.96 5.39 21.53
C VAL A 160 -5.65 6.03 21.98
N VAL A 161 -5.65 6.72 23.12
CA VAL A 161 -4.45 7.36 23.68
C VAL A 161 -3.36 6.32 24.00
N HIS A 162 -3.76 5.20 24.64
CA HIS A 162 -2.80 4.11 24.93
C HIS A 162 -2.25 3.50 23.65
N LEU A 163 -3.08 3.34 22.62
CA LEU A 163 -2.65 2.81 21.33
C LEU A 163 -1.59 3.72 20.68
N ILE A 164 -1.81 5.04 20.70
CA ILE A 164 -0.85 6.03 20.17
C ILE A 164 0.46 6.01 20.96
N LEU A 165 0.40 6.10 22.28
CA LEU A 165 1.60 6.14 23.13
C LEU A 165 2.43 4.85 23.01
N THR A 166 1.76 3.70 23.05
CA THR A 166 2.41 2.41 22.85
C THR A 166 3.00 2.31 21.44
N GLY A 167 2.26 2.78 20.43
CA GLY A 167 2.74 2.82 19.05
C GLY A 167 4.02 3.63 18.92
N ILE A 168 4.07 4.84 19.48
CA ILE A 168 5.28 5.69 19.47
C ILE A 168 6.46 4.96 20.13
N ALA A 169 6.25 4.36 21.31
CA ALA A 169 7.31 3.67 22.03
C ALA A 169 7.84 2.46 21.25
N ILE A 170 6.96 1.61 20.72
CA ILE A 170 7.37 0.44 19.94
C ILE A 170 8.00 0.84 18.61
N ASN A 171 7.50 1.88 17.94
CA ASN A 171 8.14 2.44 16.73
C ASN A 171 9.58 2.88 17.01
N ALA A 172 9.83 3.53 18.16
CA ALA A 172 11.19 3.92 18.55
C ALA A 172 12.10 2.69 18.72
N VAL A 173 11.61 1.61 19.35
CA VAL A 173 12.34 0.34 19.48
C VAL A 173 12.61 -0.29 18.11
N CYS A 174 11.61 -0.37 17.24
CA CYS A 174 11.80 -0.90 15.89
C CYS A 174 12.83 -0.09 15.10
N ASN A 175 12.78 1.25 15.17
CA ASN A 175 13.74 2.10 14.51
C ASN A 175 15.16 1.94 15.06
N ALA A 176 15.31 1.73 16.37
CA ALA A 176 16.60 1.40 16.99
C ALA A 176 17.14 0.06 16.47
N ILE A 177 16.29 -0.97 16.34
CA ILE A 177 16.67 -2.26 15.76
C ILE A 177 17.11 -2.08 14.29
N ILE A 178 16.34 -1.34 13.48
CA ILE A 178 16.70 -1.07 12.09
C ILE A 178 18.04 -0.36 11.99
N SER A 179 18.25 0.68 12.82
CA SER A 179 19.52 1.41 12.87
C SER A 179 20.69 0.50 13.25
N PHE A 180 20.49 -0.41 14.19
CA PHE A 180 21.47 -1.41 14.57
C PHE A 180 21.77 -2.40 13.43
N MET A 181 20.75 -2.86 12.71
CA MET A 181 20.94 -3.69 11.52
C MET A 181 21.72 -2.96 10.43
N VAL A 182 21.41 -1.69 10.17
CA VAL A 182 22.16 -0.84 9.23
C VAL A 182 23.62 -0.66 9.66
N TYR A 183 23.89 -0.56 10.96
CA TYR A 183 25.25 -0.49 11.48
C TYR A 183 26.03 -1.79 11.25
N LEU A 184 25.41 -2.95 11.49
CA LEU A 184 26.03 -4.26 11.29
C LEU A 184 26.20 -4.63 9.82
N ALA A 185 25.40 -4.05 8.93
CA ALA A 185 25.31 -4.44 7.53
C ALA A 185 26.58 -4.10 6.74
N PRO A 186 27.07 -4.99 5.86
CA PRO A 186 27.97 -4.62 4.78
C PRO A 186 27.39 -3.50 3.90
N THR A 187 28.24 -2.76 3.20
CA THR A 187 27.81 -1.56 2.43
C THR A 187 26.67 -1.85 1.47
N ALA A 188 26.73 -2.94 0.70
CA ALA A 188 25.68 -3.32 -0.26
C ALA A 188 24.33 -3.61 0.44
N ASN A 189 24.36 -4.32 1.57
CA ASN A 189 23.16 -4.65 2.33
C ASN A 189 22.56 -3.42 3.02
N ARG A 190 23.42 -2.47 3.44
CA ARG A 190 23.01 -1.17 4.00
C ARG A 190 22.21 -0.36 2.99
N GLU A 191 22.70 -0.24 1.78
CA GLU A 191 22.00 0.42 0.69
C GLU A 191 20.67 -0.30 0.36
N ALA A 192 20.68 -1.63 0.31
CA ALA A 192 19.49 -2.42 0.07
C ALA A 192 18.38 -2.18 1.11
N ILE A 193 18.73 -2.05 2.41
CA ILE A 193 17.76 -1.73 3.46
C ILE A 193 17.15 -0.34 3.23
N ILE A 194 17.99 0.66 2.92
CA ILE A 194 17.54 2.04 2.68
C ILE A 194 16.58 2.08 1.47
N PHE A 195 16.97 1.48 0.34
CA PHE A 195 16.13 1.43 -0.86
C PHE A 195 14.83 0.64 -0.62
N TRP A 196 14.89 -0.45 0.16
CA TRP A 196 13.69 -1.20 0.50
C TRP A 196 12.70 -0.33 1.30
N GLN A 197 13.16 0.46 2.27
CA GLN A 197 12.31 1.35 3.06
C GLN A 197 11.69 2.49 2.24
N MET A 198 12.34 2.96 1.18
CA MET A 198 11.79 3.95 0.27
C MET A 198 10.59 3.41 -0.53
N GLY A 199 10.52 2.08 -0.69
CA GLY A 199 9.53 1.42 -1.52
C GLY A 199 9.75 1.65 -3.01
N SER A 200 9.31 0.70 -3.83
CA SER A 200 9.39 0.83 -5.29
C SER A 200 8.38 -0.07 -5.98
N LEU A 201 7.79 0.45 -7.06
CA LEU A 201 7.03 -0.35 -8.02
C LEU A 201 7.90 -0.75 -9.22
N ASN A 202 9.18 -0.39 -9.22
CA ASN A 202 10.10 -0.78 -10.29
C ASN A 202 10.40 -2.29 -10.22
N GLY A 203 10.49 -2.94 -11.37
CA GLY A 203 10.69 -4.40 -11.42
C GLY A 203 9.47 -5.22 -11.02
N SER A 204 8.28 -4.61 -10.93
CA SER A 204 7.03 -5.34 -10.69
C SER A 204 6.78 -6.36 -11.80
N GLN A 205 6.38 -7.57 -11.42
CA GLN A 205 6.04 -8.68 -12.30
C GLN A 205 4.69 -9.27 -11.89
N TRP A 206 4.03 -10.01 -12.76
CA TRP A 206 2.75 -10.66 -12.47
C TRP A 206 2.78 -11.55 -11.22
N LYS A 207 3.91 -12.21 -10.93
CA LYS A 207 4.07 -13.00 -9.71
C LYS A 207 3.88 -12.17 -8.43
N HIS A 208 4.31 -10.90 -8.43
CA HIS A 208 4.11 -9.99 -7.29
C HIS A 208 2.64 -9.56 -7.17
N VAL A 209 1.97 -9.31 -8.29
CA VAL A 209 0.53 -9.00 -8.33
C VAL A 209 -0.26 -10.16 -7.74
N TRP A 210 -0.02 -11.39 -8.21
CA TRP A 210 -0.73 -12.59 -7.75
C TRP A 210 -0.44 -12.93 -6.28
N ALA A 211 0.73 -12.57 -5.76
CA ALA A 211 1.05 -12.76 -4.35
C ALA A 211 0.31 -11.75 -3.44
N VAL A 212 0.19 -10.49 -3.86
CA VAL A 212 -0.39 -9.41 -3.05
C VAL A 212 -1.91 -9.34 -3.17
N LEU A 213 -2.46 -9.56 -4.36
CA LEU A 213 -3.89 -9.40 -4.65
C LEU A 213 -4.82 -10.18 -3.71
N PRO A 214 -4.60 -11.48 -3.43
CA PRO A 214 -5.47 -12.24 -2.52
C PRO A 214 -5.47 -11.66 -1.10
N ILE A 215 -4.31 -11.23 -0.60
CA ILE A 215 -4.16 -10.66 0.75
C ILE A 215 -4.95 -9.34 0.84
N VAL A 216 -4.82 -8.49 -0.19
CA VAL A 216 -5.55 -7.22 -0.26
C VAL A 216 -7.05 -7.45 -0.37
N VAL A 217 -7.51 -8.38 -1.23
CA VAL A 217 -8.93 -8.68 -1.40
C VAL A 217 -9.53 -9.20 -0.10
N VAL A 218 -8.86 -10.13 0.61
CA VAL A 218 -9.31 -10.61 1.92
C VAL A 218 -9.33 -9.48 2.94
N GLY A 219 -8.27 -8.66 3.00
CA GLY A 219 -8.20 -7.50 3.89
C GLY A 219 -9.34 -6.51 3.65
N LEU A 220 -9.63 -6.19 2.39
CA LEU A 220 -10.75 -5.33 2.00
C LEU A 220 -12.11 -5.94 2.37
N ALA A 221 -12.30 -7.23 2.13
CA ALA A 221 -13.54 -7.92 2.48
C ALA A 221 -13.80 -7.94 3.99
N VAL A 222 -12.74 -8.08 4.80
CA VAL A 222 -12.84 -7.98 6.27
C VAL A 222 -13.11 -6.55 6.72
N ALA A 223 -12.48 -5.56 6.10
CA ALA A 223 -12.60 -4.15 6.44
C ALA A 223 -13.99 -3.56 6.13
N LEU A 224 -14.69 -4.11 5.15
CA LEU A 224 -16.01 -3.63 4.69
C LEU A 224 -17.19 -4.33 5.39
N ARG A 225 -16.95 -5.27 6.32
CA ARG A 225 -17.96 -5.93 7.16
C ARG A 225 -18.17 -5.21 8.48
#